data_24760f9cabe19b8ffeae57b69ebf4b8b
#
_entry.id   24760f9cabe19b8ffeae57b69ebf4b8b
#
_cell.length_a   1.000
_cell.length_b   1.000
_cell.length_c   1.000
_cell.angle_alpha   90.00
_cell.angle_beta   90.00
_cell.angle_gamma   90.00
#
_symmetry.space_group_name_H-M   'P 1'
#
loop_
_entity.id
_entity.type
_entity.pdbx_description
1 polymer ?
#
loop_
_entity_poly.entity_id
_entity_poly.type
_entity_poly.pdbx_seq_one_letter_code
_entity_poly.pdbx_strand_id
1 'polypeptide(L)'
;MTNLLMNSISTIKENLSNVNANIEIACSAAGRSRDEVTLIAVSKTKPVEMLMEAYEAGVRDFGENYIQELVDKIPQLPSDVRWHMIGHLQRNKVKYIIDKVSMIHSVDSLRLAEEISAQAMKKNVEVDILVEVNVAQEESKFGTFSSNAVLLVEEISKLPGIHVKGLMTIAPFVEDAEENREYFRKLKQLSVDIAAKNIDNISMNVLSMGMTGDYVVAVEEGASCVRVGTGIFGERNYKKD
;
A
#
# COMPACT_ATOMS: atom_id res chain seq x y z
N MET A 1 -15.27 5.17 46.98
CA MET A 1 -15.80 5.40 45.60
C MET A 1 -14.60 5.47 44.67
N THR A 2 -14.22 4.35 44.11
CA THR A 2 -13.03 4.22 43.26
C THR A 2 -13.51 4.26 41.82
N ASN A 3 -13.35 5.41 41.15
CA ASN A 3 -13.59 5.54 39.69
C ASN A 3 -12.47 4.78 38.98
N LEU A 4 -12.72 3.54 38.63
CA LEU A 4 -11.98 2.82 37.60
C LEU A 4 -12.32 3.48 36.25
N LEU A 5 -11.41 4.33 35.78
CA LEU A 5 -11.34 4.70 34.36
C LEU A 5 -11.06 3.39 33.59
N MET A 6 -12.12 2.74 33.12
CA MET A 6 -12.01 1.78 32.05
C MET A 6 -11.50 2.54 30.83
N ASN A 7 -10.22 2.42 30.53
CA ASN A 7 -9.74 2.68 29.18
C ASN A 7 -10.47 1.68 28.27
N SER A 8 -11.56 2.11 27.65
CA SER A 8 -12.23 1.31 26.62
C SER A 8 -11.24 1.12 25.49
N ILE A 9 -10.79 -0.11 25.29
CA ILE A 9 -10.03 -0.49 24.09
C ILE A 9 -10.99 -0.22 22.94
N SER A 10 -10.61 0.72 22.05
CA SER A 10 -11.40 1.03 20.86
C SER A 10 -11.52 -0.20 19.98
N THR A 11 -12.70 -0.50 19.49
CA THR A 11 -12.95 -1.64 18.60
C THR A 11 -12.39 -1.37 17.20
N ILE A 12 -12.11 -2.41 16.42
CA ILE A 12 -11.67 -2.28 15.02
C ILE A 12 -12.69 -1.46 14.22
N LYS A 13 -13.97 -1.65 14.48
CA LYS A 13 -15.05 -0.89 13.82
C LYS A 13 -14.99 0.61 14.14
N GLU A 14 -14.76 0.98 15.39
CA GLU A 14 -14.59 2.39 15.78
C GLU A 14 -13.34 3.01 15.16
N ASN A 15 -12.24 2.27 15.17
CA ASN A 15 -11.00 2.69 14.56
C ASN A 15 -11.16 2.93 13.05
N LEU A 16 -11.82 2.01 12.34
CA LEU A 16 -12.14 2.15 10.92
C LEU A 16 -13.03 3.36 10.65
N SER A 17 -14.03 3.59 11.50
CA SER A 17 -14.89 4.78 11.39
C SER A 17 -14.08 6.07 11.50
N ASN A 18 -13.18 6.15 12.48
CA ASN A 18 -12.31 7.31 12.68
C ASN A 18 -11.34 7.52 11.50
N VAL A 19 -10.71 6.44 11.02
CA VAL A 19 -9.81 6.51 9.85
C VAL A 19 -10.56 6.99 8.61
N ASN A 20 -11.76 6.45 8.35
CA ASN A 20 -12.57 6.86 7.21
C ASN A 20 -13.03 8.32 7.31
N ALA A 21 -13.45 8.77 8.50
CA ALA A 21 -13.82 10.17 8.71
C ALA A 21 -12.64 11.12 8.45
N ASN A 22 -11.45 10.78 8.91
CA ASN A 22 -10.25 11.58 8.65
C ASN A 22 -9.88 11.62 7.16
N ILE A 23 -10.02 10.49 6.43
CA ILE A 23 -9.80 10.46 4.97
C ILE A 23 -10.83 11.37 4.29
N GLU A 24 -12.10 11.33 4.70
CA GLU A 24 -13.16 12.18 4.13
C GLU A 24 -12.88 13.67 4.36
N ILE A 25 -12.44 14.04 5.56
CA ILE A 25 -12.02 15.41 5.87
C ILE A 25 -10.86 15.85 5.00
N ALA A 26 -9.82 15.02 4.87
CA ALA A 26 -8.64 15.32 4.05
C ALA A 26 -9.01 15.45 2.56
N CYS A 27 -9.87 14.56 2.05
CA CYS A 27 -10.39 14.66 0.68
C CYS A 27 -11.14 15.97 0.46
N SER A 28 -12.04 16.32 1.39
CA SER A 28 -12.81 17.58 1.31
C SER A 28 -11.90 18.80 1.32
N ALA A 29 -10.89 18.83 2.17
CA ALA A 29 -9.90 19.90 2.25
C ALA A 29 -9.09 20.04 0.95
N ALA A 30 -8.82 18.93 0.25
CA ALA A 30 -8.11 18.90 -1.03
C ALA A 30 -9.03 19.06 -2.25
N GLY A 31 -10.33 19.24 -2.09
CA GLY A 31 -11.29 19.34 -3.19
C GLY A 31 -11.48 18.03 -3.96
N ARG A 32 -11.32 16.88 -3.29
CA ARG A 32 -11.39 15.52 -3.86
C ARG A 32 -12.59 14.74 -3.33
N SER A 33 -13.04 13.75 -4.10
CA SER A 33 -14.04 12.79 -3.61
C SER A 33 -13.38 11.73 -2.70
N ARG A 34 -14.11 11.27 -1.67
CA ARG A 34 -13.70 10.15 -0.82
C ARG A 34 -13.43 8.87 -1.64
N ASP A 35 -14.21 8.66 -2.70
CA ASP A 35 -14.15 7.47 -3.56
C ASP A 35 -12.83 7.38 -4.37
N GLU A 36 -12.07 8.47 -4.45
CA GLU A 36 -10.75 8.48 -5.08
C GLU A 36 -9.66 7.81 -4.22
N VAL A 37 -9.96 7.51 -2.94
CA VAL A 37 -8.98 7.00 -1.99
C VAL A 37 -9.37 5.61 -1.50
N THR A 38 -8.53 4.62 -1.81
CA THR A 38 -8.63 3.27 -1.28
C THR A 38 -7.90 3.18 0.07
N LEU A 39 -8.61 2.71 1.10
CA LEU A 39 -8.02 2.38 2.39
C LEU A 39 -7.57 0.93 2.38
N ILE A 40 -6.27 0.68 2.46
CA ILE A 40 -5.70 -0.66 2.62
C ILE A 40 -5.45 -0.90 4.11
N ALA A 41 -6.17 -1.89 4.67
CA ALA A 41 -5.97 -2.33 6.04
C ALA A 41 -4.72 -3.22 6.13
N VAL A 42 -3.65 -2.71 6.76
CA VAL A 42 -2.38 -3.44 6.85
C VAL A 42 -2.46 -4.48 7.97
N SER A 43 -2.56 -5.74 7.58
CA SER A 43 -2.90 -6.87 8.44
C SER A 43 -1.71 -7.73 8.87
N LYS A 44 -0.49 -7.32 8.52
CA LYS A 44 0.73 -8.06 8.96
C LYS A 44 0.77 -8.27 10.46
N THR A 45 1.14 -9.48 10.88
CA THR A 45 1.23 -9.90 12.29
C THR A 45 -0.10 -9.90 13.06
N LYS A 46 -1.23 -9.75 12.38
CA LYS A 46 -2.56 -9.78 13.01
C LYS A 46 -3.25 -11.11 12.73
N PRO A 47 -3.97 -11.66 13.71
CA PRO A 47 -4.70 -12.92 13.55
C PRO A 47 -5.91 -12.73 12.64
N VAL A 48 -6.37 -13.84 12.03
CA VAL A 48 -7.46 -13.84 11.03
C VAL A 48 -8.77 -13.31 11.60
N GLU A 49 -9.03 -13.53 12.87
CA GLU A 49 -10.23 -13.05 13.57
C GLU A 49 -10.36 -11.53 13.50
N MET A 50 -9.24 -10.81 13.67
CA MET A 50 -9.23 -9.35 13.54
C MET A 50 -9.46 -8.89 12.09
N LEU A 51 -8.96 -9.66 11.11
CA LEU A 51 -9.20 -9.36 9.70
C LEU A 51 -10.67 -9.60 9.35
N MET A 52 -11.28 -10.65 9.91
CA MET A 52 -12.70 -10.94 9.71
C MET A 52 -13.57 -9.83 10.32
N GLU A 53 -13.24 -9.32 11.51
CA GLU A 53 -13.94 -8.16 12.10
C GLU A 53 -13.85 -6.92 11.20
N ALA A 54 -12.67 -6.65 10.65
CA ALA A 54 -12.49 -5.55 9.69
C ALA A 54 -13.28 -5.77 8.39
N TYR A 55 -13.32 -7.02 7.88
CA TYR A 55 -14.11 -7.40 6.71
C TYR A 55 -15.61 -7.17 6.93
N GLU A 56 -16.13 -7.60 8.09
CA GLU A 56 -17.53 -7.37 8.49
C GLU A 56 -17.87 -5.89 8.66
N ALA A 57 -16.87 -5.07 9.04
CA ALA A 57 -16.98 -3.62 9.07
C ALA A 57 -16.86 -2.95 7.69
N GLY A 58 -16.72 -3.73 6.60
CA GLY A 58 -16.77 -3.26 5.21
C GLY A 58 -15.41 -3.20 4.49
N VAL A 59 -14.30 -3.54 5.15
CA VAL A 59 -12.98 -3.59 4.49
C VAL A 59 -12.94 -4.71 3.46
N ARG A 60 -12.36 -4.40 2.29
CA ARG A 60 -12.12 -5.38 1.22
C ARG A 60 -10.67 -5.41 0.77
N ASP A 61 -9.90 -4.36 1.04
CA ASP A 61 -8.49 -4.22 0.66
C ASP A 61 -7.59 -4.46 1.87
N PHE A 62 -6.83 -5.56 1.83
CA PHE A 62 -5.89 -5.92 2.89
C PHE A 62 -4.46 -5.93 2.37
N GLY A 63 -3.54 -5.39 3.17
CA GLY A 63 -2.12 -5.29 2.82
C GLY A 63 -1.25 -6.20 3.68
N GLU A 64 -0.42 -7.02 3.01
CA GLU A 64 0.52 -7.91 3.67
C GLU A 64 1.98 -7.59 3.31
N ASN A 65 2.85 -7.76 4.29
CA ASN A 65 4.30 -7.60 4.09
C ASN A 65 5.01 -8.94 3.87
N TYR A 66 4.43 -10.03 4.37
CA TYR A 66 5.06 -11.35 4.41
C TYR A 66 4.24 -12.34 3.60
N ILE A 67 4.90 -12.95 2.62
CA ILE A 67 4.24 -13.89 1.70
C ILE A 67 3.64 -15.09 2.42
N GLN A 68 4.32 -15.61 3.46
CA GLN A 68 3.80 -16.74 4.21
C GLN A 68 2.48 -16.38 4.88
N GLU A 69 2.41 -15.23 5.56
CA GLU A 69 1.16 -14.75 6.18
C GLU A 69 0.05 -14.58 5.14
N LEU A 70 0.39 -13.97 3.99
CA LEU A 70 -0.57 -13.76 2.91
C LEU A 70 -1.16 -15.09 2.43
N VAL A 71 -0.31 -16.06 2.10
CA VAL A 71 -0.74 -17.37 1.59
C VAL A 71 -1.57 -18.13 2.63
N ASP A 72 -1.21 -18.04 3.92
CA ASP A 72 -1.91 -18.72 5.00
C ASP A 72 -3.27 -18.06 5.31
N LYS A 73 -3.41 -16.74 5.11
CA LYS A 73 -4.64 -15.97 5.38
C LYS A 73 -5.67 -16.04 4.26
N ILE A 74 -5.24 -16.09 3.01
CA ILE A 74 -6.15 -16.10 1.84
C ILE A 74 -7.27 -17.15 1.97
N PRO A 75 -7.01 -18.44 2.28
CA PRO A 75 -8.07 -19.43 2.34
C PRO A 75 -9.02 -19.28 3.55
N GLN A 76 -8.70 -18.39 4.48
CA GLN A 76 -9.46 -18.19 5.71
C GLN A 76 -10.37 -16.95 5.65
N LEU A 77 -10.29 -16.15 4.59
CA LEU A 77 -11.15 -14.99 4.38
C LEU A 77 -12.05 -15.17 3.13
N PRO A 78 -13.14 -14.41 3.02
CA PRO A 78 -14.01 -14.43 1.84
C PRO A 78 -13.26 -14.10 0.55
N SER A 79 -13.70 -14.69 -0.56
CA SER A 79 -13.04 -14.63 -1.86
C SER A 79 -13.09 -13.25 -2.54
N ASP A 80 -13.91 -12.32 -2.04
CA ASP A 80 -14.01 -10.94 -2.51
C ASP A 80 -13.00 -9.99 -1.83
N VAL A 81 -12.15 -10.53 -0.96
CA VAL A 81 -11.01 -9.79 -0.40
C VAL A 81 -9.97 -9.54 -1.49
N ARG A 82 -9.57 -8.28 -1.64
CA ARG A 82 -8.48 -7.85 -2.50
C ARG A 82 -7.18 -7.77 -1.69
N TRP A 83 -6.24 -8.64 -2.04
CA TRP A 83 -4.96 -8.70 -1.35
C TRP A 83 -3.91 -7.86 -2.04
N HIS A 84 -3.19 -7.05 -1.28
CA HIS A 84 -2.10 -6.21 -1.74
C HIS A 84 -0.78 -6.67 -1.12
N MET A 85 0.20 -6.99 -1.96
CA MET A 85 1.57 -7.20 -1.49
C MET A 85 2.26 -5.84 -1.37
N ILE A 86 2.47 -5.39 -0.13
CA ILE A 86 2.99 -4.05 0.17
C ILE A 86 4.38 -4.05 0.81
N GLY A 87 4.91 -5.21 1.18
CA GLY A 87 6.26 -5.37 1.72
C GLY A 87 7.26 -5.78 0.65
N HIS A 88 8.55 -5.73 0.98
CA HIS A 88 9.63 -6.14 0.07
C HIS A 88 9.44 -7.57 -0.45
N LEU A 89 9.40 -7.70 -1.77
CA LEU A 89 9.14 -8.96 -2.46
C LEU A 89 10.43 -9.58 -3.01
N GLN A 90 10.83 -10.70 -2.45
CA GLN A 90 11.94 -11.48 -3.00
C GLN A 90 11.52 -12.22 -4.28
N ARG A 91 12.36 -12.19 -5.32
CA ARG A 91 12.08 -12.81 -6.64
C ARG A 91 11.64 -14.28 -6.55
N ASN A 92 12.36 -15.10 -5.76
CA ASN A 92 12.05 -16.52 -5.60
C ASN A 92 10.69 -16.79 -4.93
N LYS A 93 10.03 -15.77 -4.40
CA LYS A 93 8.74 -15.85 -3.73
C LYS A 93 7.55 -15.40 -4.60
N VAL A 94 7.80 -14.72 -5.72
CA VAL A 94 6.76 -14.23 -6.65
C VAL A 94 5.77 -15.32 -7.04
N LYS A 95 6.26 -16.51 -7.39
CA LYS A 95 5.45 -17.66 -7.82
C LYS A 95 4.34 -18.09 -6.87
N TYR A 96 4.43 -17.74 -5.57
CA TYR A 96 3.44 -18.14 -4.56
C TYR A 96 2.23 -17.20 -4.50
N ILE A 97 2.37 -15.96 -5.01
CA ILE A 97 1.34 -14.91 -4.87
C ILE A 97 0.82 -14.35 -6.18
N ILE A 98 1.48 -14.63 -7.30
CA ILE A 98 1.22 -13.95 -8.58
C ILE A 98 -0.23 -14.05 -9.07
N ASP A 99 -0.92 -15.12 -8.75
CA ASP A 99 -2.33 -15.38 -9.08
C ASP A 99 -3.29 -15.13 -7.90
N LYS A 100 -2.81 -14.50 -6.83
CA LYS A 100 -3.56 -14.36 -5.58
C LYS A 100 -3.70 -12.91 -5.10
N VAL A 101 -2.87 -12.02 -5.63
CA VAL A 101 -2.90 -10.61 -5.23
C VAL A 101 -3.53 -9.74 -6.30
N SER A 102 -4.24 -8.73 -5.86
CA SER A 102 -4.82 -7.72 -6.75
C SER A 102 -3.77 -6.72 -7.23
N MET A 103 -2.72 -6.49 -6.42
CA MET A 103 -1.65 -5.54 -6.78
C MET A 103 -0.38 -5.82 -5.96
N ILE A 104 0.79 -5.61 -6.60
CA ILE A 104 2.10 -5.61 -5.95
C ILE A 104 2.62 -4.18 -5.91
N HIS A 105 2.81 -3.63 -4.71
CA HIS A 105 3.21 -2.23 -4.51
C HIS A 105 4.72 -2.00 -4.46
N SER A 106 5.51 -3.06 -4.30
CA SER A 106 6.92 -3.01 -3.91
C SER A 106 7.88 -3.40 -5.04
N VAL A 107 7.61 -2.97 -6.28
CA VAL A 107 8.49 -3.26 -7.41
C VAL A 107 9.57 -2.19 -7.51
N ASP A 108 10.79 -2.52 -7.12
CA ASP A 108 11.91 -1.60 -6.99
C ASP A 108 13.01 -1.78 -8.05
N SER A 109 12.91 -2.82 -8.88
CA SER A 109 13.95 -3.16 -9.85
C SER A 109 13.40 -3.88 -11.07
N LEU A 110 14.09 -3.73 -12.21
CA LEU A 110 13.75 -4.43 -13.44
C LEU A 110 13.80 -5.96 -13.24
N ARG A 111 14.79 -6.47 -12.51
CA ARG A 111 14.92 -7.91 -12.23
C ARG A 111 13.74 -8.50 -11.46
N LEU A 112 13.12 -7.74 -10.58
CA LEU A 112 11.89 -8.16 -9.90
C LEU A 112 10.71 -8.13 -10.87
N ALA A 113 10.57 -7.07 -11.66
CA ALA A 113 9.52 -6.94 -12.66
C ALA A 113 9.58 -8.05 -13.73
N GLU A 114 10.78 -8.42 -14.20
CA GLU A 114 11.00 -9.55 -15.12
C GLU A 114 10.50 -10.88 -14.52
N GLU A 115 10.79 -11.15 -13.25
CA GLU A 115 10.30 -12.34 -12.56
C GLU A 115 8.77 -12.32 -12.41
N ILE A 116 8.17 -11.16 -12.05
CA ILE A 116 6.72 -11.00 -11.98
C ILE A 116 6.10 -11.29 -13.33
N SER A 117 6.59 -10.70 -14.41
CA SER A 117 6.14 -10.93 -15.78
C SER A 117 6.27 -12.43 -16.17
N ALA A 118 7.41 -13.04 -15.93
CA ALA A 118 7.63 -14.47 -16.25
C ALA A 118 6.63 -15.39 -15.51
N GLN A 119 6.34 -15.11 -14.23
CA GLN A 119 5.39 -15.89 -13.45
C GLN A 119 3.92 -15.59 -13.87
N ALA A 120 3.60 -14.35 -14.21
CA ALA A 120 2.29 -13.96 -14.74
C ALA A 120 2.00 -14.69 -16.06
N MET A 121 2.94 -14.65 -17.00
CA MET A 121 2.83 -15.39 -18.28
C MET A 121 2.69 -16.89 -18.07
N LYS A 122 3.48 -17.48 -17.16
CA LYS A 122 3.41 -18.91 -16.84
C LYS A 122 2.05 -19.34 -16.30
N LYS A 123 1.39 -18.46 -15.51
CA LYS A 123 0.08 -18.72 -14.92
C LYS A 123 -1.09 -18.18 -15.74
N ASN A 124 -0.80 -17.52 -16.86
CA ASN A 124 -1.77 -16.86 -17.74
C ASN A 124 -2.66 -15.89 -16.97
N VAL A 125 -2.03 -14.99 -16.20
CA VAL A 125 -2.68 -13.92 -15.45
C VAL A 125 -2.05 -12.58 -15.78
N GLU A 126 -2.82 -11.49 -15.60
CA GLU A 126 -2.36 -10.12 -15.67
C GLU A 126 -2.22 -9.57 -14.24
N VAL A 127 -1.18 -8.80 -13.98
CA VAL A 127 -0.88 -8.31 -12.63
C VAL A 127 -0.64 -6.81 -12.64
N ASP A 128 -1.38 -6.11 -11.80
CA ASP A 128 -1.17 -4.69 -11.56
C ASP A 128 -0.01 -4.48 -10.57
N ILE A 129 0.90 -3.58 -10.91
CA ILE A 129 2.06 -3.25 -10.09
C ILE A 129 2.21 -1.75 -9.86
N LEU A 130 2.87 -1.39 -8.75
CA LEU A 130 3.39 -0.04 -8.53
C LEU A 130 4.91 -0.10 -8.46
N VAL A 131 5.56 0.94 -8.98
CA VAL A 131 7.01 1.10 -8.81
C VAL A 131 7.25 1.78 -7.46
N GLU A 132 8.03 1.11 -6.61
CA GLU A 132 8.45 1.65 -5.30
C GLU A 132 9.59 2.65 -5.49
N VAL A 133 9.37 3.88 -5.03
CA VAL A 133 10.31 5.00 -5.15
C VAL A 133 10.79 5.43 -3.78
N ASN A 134 12.09 5.44 -3.57
CA ASN A 134 12.74 5.99 -2.39
C ASN A 134 12.90 7.51 -2.54
N VAL A 135 11.84 8.25 -2.23
CA VAL A 135 11.80 9.72 -2.39
C VAL A 135 12.70 10.46 -1.40
N ALA A 136 12.98 9.85 -0.24
CA ALA A 136 13.84 10.41 0.79
C ALA A 136 15.33 10.16 0.53
N GLN A 137 15.66 9.29 -0.43
CA GLN A 137 17.03 8.88 -0.76
C GLN A 137 17.82 8.28 0.42
N GLU A 138 17.12 7.58 1.31
CA GLU A 138 17.74 6.88 2.44
C GLU A 138 18.33 5.55 1.94
N GLU A 139 19.64 5.37 2.05
CA GLU A 139 20.35 4.15 1.56
C GLU A 139 19.86 2.85 2.20
N SER A 140 19.31 2.91 3.40
CA SER A 140 18.79 1.75 4.14
C SER A 140 17.39 1.31 3.73
N LYS A 141 16.69 2.07 2.88
CA LYS A 141 15.32 1.77 2.44
C LYS A 141 15.29 1.18 1.04
N PHE A 142 14.27 0.34 0.81
CA PHE A 142 13.95 -0.17 -0.52
C PHE A 142 13.38 0.93 -1.43
N GLY A 143 13.24 0.61 -2.69
CA GLY A 143 12.75 1.51 -3.71
C GLY A 143 13.85 2.04 -4.63
N THR A 144 13.50 2.28 -5.88
CA THR A 144 14.39 2.96 -6.84
C THR A 144 14.52 4.43 -6.48
N PHE A 145 15.66 5.05 -6.76
CA PHE A 145 15.80 6.50 -6.62
C PHE A 145 14.94 7.23 -7.67
N SER A 146 14.42 8.41 -7.30
CA SER A 146 13.56 9.21 -8.19
C SER A 146 14.21 9.48 -9.55
N SER A 147 15.53 9.66 -9.60
CA SER A 147 16.30 9.85 -10.83
C SER A 147 16.23 8.68 -11.81
N ASN A 148 16.01 7.47 -11.31
CA ASN A 148 15.98 6.23 -12.09
C ASN A 148 14.57 5.74 -12.37
N ALA A 149 13.55 6.30 -11.69
CA ALA A 149 12.17 5.81 -11.74
C ALA A 149 11.58 5.84 -13.15
N VAL A 150 11.84 6.91 -13.90
CA VAL A 150 11.36 7.05 -15.29
C VAL A 150 11.90 5.93 -16.17
N LEU A 151 13.22 5.71 -16.16
CA LEU A 151 13.85 4.64 -16.95
C LEU A 151 13.35 3.26 -16.53
N LEU A 152 13.19 3.03 -15.23
CA LEU A 152 12.65 1.77 -14.73
C LEU A 152 11.23 1.52 -15.23
N VAL A 153 10.35 2.52 -15.19
CA VAL A 153 8.98 2.44 -15.73
C VAL A 153 9.00 2.16 -17.23
N GLU A 154 9.85 2.85 -18.01
CA GLU A 154 10.00 2.63 -19.45
C GLU A 154 10.46 1.20 -19.80
N GLU A 155 11.35 0.61 -19.01
CA GLU A 155 11.77 -0.78 -19.21
C GLU A 155 10.69 -1.79 -18.79
N ILE A 156 10.01 -1.54 -17.66
CA ILE A 156 8.93 -2.41 -17.17
C ILE A 156 7.74 -2.41 -18.13
N SER A 157 7.41 -1.28 -18.75
CA SER A 157 6.27 -1.16 -19.68
C SER A 157 6.33 -2.11 -20.88
N LYS A 158 7.54 -2.61 -21.20
CA LYS A 158 7.79 -3.54 -22.31
C LYS A 158 7.54 -5.01 -21.92
N LEU A 159 7.36 -5.29 -20.64
CA LEU A 159 7.20 -6.65 -20.13
C LEU A 159 5.72 -7.09 -20.24
N PRO A 160 5.44 -8.29 -20.78
CA PRO A 160 4.08 -8.81 -20.89
C PRO A 160 3.53 -9.29 -19.55
N GLY A 161 2.21 -9.30 -19.41
CA GLY A 161 1.49 -9.84 -18.25
C GLY A 161 1.55 -8.98 -17.00
N ILE A 162 2.09 -7.75 -17.09
CA ILE A 162 2.11 -6.78 -15.98
C ILE A 162 1.73 -5.39 -16.45
N HIS A 163 1.06 -4.63 -15.58
CA HIS A 163 0.64 -3.26 -15.84
C HIS A 163 1.14 -2.32 -14.74
N VAL A 164 1.88 -1.28 -15.11
CA VAL A 164 2.29 -0.24 -14.17
C VAL A 164 1.11 0.71 -13.93
N LYS A 165 0.52 0.67 -12.76
CA LYS A 165 -0.63 1.52 -12.37
C LYS A 165 -0.22 2.82 -11.70
N GLY A 166 1.02 2.94 -11.28
CA GLY A 166 1.50 4.12 -10.59
C GLY A 166 2.73 3.88 -9.74
N LEU A 167 2.85 4.70 -8.68
CA LEU A 167 4.01 4.72 -7.81
C LEU A 167 3.63 4.42 -6.35
N MET A 168 4.60 3.92 -5.60
CA MET A 168 4.50 3.75 -4.15
C MET A 168 5.72 4.36 -3.47
N THR A 169 5.53 4.89 -2.27
CA THR A 169 6.64 5.28 -1.40
C THR A 169 6.34 5.00 0.07
N ILE A 170 7.42 4.81 0.83
CA ILE A 170 7.42 4.79 2.30
C ILE A 170 8.21 6.00 2.76
N ALA A 171 7.52 7.04 3.21
CA ALA A 171 8.14 8.25 3.74
C ALA A 171 8.91 7.96 5.04
N PRO A 172 9.83 8.83 5.47
CA PRO A 172 10.51 8.73 6.76
C PRO A 172 9.53 8.64 7.92
N PHE A 173 9.97 8.00 9.01
CA PHE A 173 9.24 8.09 10.26
C PHE A 173 9.51 9.46 10.89
N VAL A 174 8.45 10.22 11.14
CA VAL A 174 8.48 11.58 11.71
C VAL A 174 7.49 11.69 12.86
N GLU A 175 7.72 12.64 13.78
CA GLU A 175 6.76 12.95 14.84
C GLU A 175 5.64 13.86 14.32
N ASP A 176 5.97 14.84 13.48
CA ASP A 176 5.01 15.72 12.82
C ASP A 176 4.77 15.24 11.37
N ALA A 177 3.54 14.82 11.08
CA ALA A 177 3.14 14.36 9.75
C ALA A 177 3.42 15.38 8.62
N GLU A 178 3.41 16.67 8.94
CA GLU A 178 3.68 17.74 7.98
C GLU A 178 5.09 17.67 7.39
N GLU A 179 6.06 17.13 8.11
CA GLU A 179 7.41 16.93 7.60
C GLU A 179 7.45 15.99 6.37
N ASN A 180 6.46 15.10 6.24
CA ASN A 180 6.36 14.18 5.10
C ASN A 180 5.66 14.79 3.87
N ARG A 181 5.03 15.96 3.99
CA ARG A 181 4.29 16.60 2.90
C ARG A 181 5.13 16.79 1.64
N GLU A 182 6.38 17.22 1.80
CA GLU A 182 7.28 17.44 0.66
C GLU A 182 7.61 16.13 -0.08
N TYR A 183 7.75 15.01 0.62
CA TYR A 183 8.00 13.71 -0.01
C TYR A 183 6.78 13.24 -0.81
N PHE A 184 5.57 13.46 -0.31
CA PHE A 184 4.34 13.13 -1.04
C PHE A 184 4.16 14.00 -2.28
N ARG A 185 4.46 15.30 -2.20
CA ARG A 185 4.49 16.20 -3.36
C ARG A 185 5.48 15.76 -4.42
N LYS A 186 6.69 15.38 -4.02
CA LYS A 186 7.72 14.87 -4.94
C LYS A 186 7.26 13.62 -5.67
N LEU A 187 6.62 12.67 -4.97
CA LEU A 187 6.09 11.47 -5.61
C LEU A 187 4.94 11.82 -6.57
N LYS A 188 4.04 12.71 -6.17
CA LYS A 188 2.95 13.20 -7.03
C LYS A 188 3.49 13.86 -8.28
N GLN A 189 4.46 14.75 -8.17
CA GLN A 189 5.06 15.42 -9.32
C GLN A 189 5.73 14.40 -10.25
N LEU A 190 6.48 13.44 -9.70
CA LEU A 190 7.10 12.37 -10.49
C LEU A 190 6.06 11.56 -11.27
N SER A 191 4.90 11.25 -10.66
CA SER A 191 3.83 10.53 -11.35
C SER A 191 3.24 11.35 -12.50
N VAL A 192 3.10 12.66 -12.34
CA VAL A 192 2.64 13.58 -13.41
C VAL A 192 3.66 13.62 -14.54
N ASP A 193 4.94 13.73 -14.22
CA ASP A 193 6.03 13.78 -15.21
C ASP A 193 6.11 12.48 -16.03
N ILE A 194 5.91 11.32 -15.37
CA ILE A 194 5.87 10.02 -16.06
C ILE A 194 4.62 9.92 -16.94
N ALA A 195 3.44 10.31 -16.43
CA ALA A 195 2.19 10.28 -17.18
C ALA A 195 2.27 11.12 -18.46
N ALA A 196 2.93 12.29 -18.39
CA ALA A 196 3.11 13.19 -19.53
C ALA A 196 3.94 12.60 -20.69
N LYS A 197 4.72 11.52 -20.41
CA LYS A 197 5.52 10.83 -21.44
C LYS A 197 4.67 9.93 -22.35
N ASN A 198 3.41 9.65 -21.99
CA ASN A 198 2.49 8.78 -22.73
C ASN A 198 3.11 7.43 -23.13
N ILE A 199 3.76 6.76 -22.15
CA ILE A 199 4.36 5.45 -22.35
C ILE A 199 3.24 4.40 -22.44
N ASP A 200 3.31 3.52 -23.43
CA ASP A 200 2.34 2.43 -23.59
C ASP A 200 2.35 1.48 -22.39
N ASN A 201 1.20 0.87 -22.08
CA ASN A 201 1.01 -0.12 -21.01
C ASN A 201 1.28 0.41 -19.60
N ILE A 202 1.22 1.71 -19.38
CA ILE A 202 1.28 2.30 -18.04
C ILE A 202 0.10 3.25 -17.81
N SER A 203 -0.27 3.37 -16.54
CA SER A 203 -1.07 4.49 -16.04
C SER A 203 -0.44 5.02 -14.74
N MET A 204 -0.68 6.28 -14.41
CA MET A 204 -0.17 6.87 -13.16
C MET A 204 -1.35 7.28 -12.25
N ASN A 205 -2.40 6.44 -12.26
CA ASN A 205 -3.64 6.70 -11.52
C ASN A 205 -3.55 6.31 -10.04
N VAL A 206 -2.55 5.49 -9.67
CA VAL A 206 -2.40 5.00 -8.31
C VAL A 206 -1.16 5.59 -7.65
N LEU A 207 -1.38 6.32 -6.55
CA LEU A 207 -0.32 6.77 -5.65
C LEU A 207 -0.53 6.13 -4.29
N SER A 208 0.27 5.10 -4.01
CA SER A 208 0.28 4.40 -2.72
C SER A 208 1.28 5.07 -1.79
N MET A 209 0.79 5.95 -0.93
CA MET A 209 1.59 6.70 0.04
C MET A 209 0.76 7.07 1.26
N GLY A 210 1.41 7.25 2.40
CA GLY A 210 0.76 7.52 3.69
C GLY A 210 0.43 6.23 4.47
N MET A 211 0.76 6.28 5.75
CA MET A 211 0.56 5.24 6.75
C MET A 211 -0.16 5.82 7.97
N THR A 212 -0.29 5.05 9.05
CA THR A 212 -1.04 5.47 10.26
C THR A 212 -0.69 6.88 10.75
N GLY A 213 0.59 7.28 10.68
CA GLY A 213 1.03 8.57 11.20
C GLY A 213 0.84 9.76 10.26
N ASP A 214 0.69 9.53 8.95
CA ASP A 214 0.80 10.60 7.94
C ASP A 214 -0.19 10.47 6.76
N TYR A 215 -1.15 9.52 6.83
CA TYR A 215 -2.10 9.30 5.71
C TYR A 215 -2.98 10.51 5.42
N VAL A 216 -3.29 11.35 6.41
CA VAL A 216 -4.10 12.56 6.22
C VAL A 216 -3.38 13.51 5.26
N VAL A 217 -2.11 13.83 5.57
CA VAL A 217 -1.24 14.66 4.73
C VAL A 217 -1.04 14.04 3.35
N ALA A 218 -0.88 12.71 3.29
CA ALA A 218 -0.74 12.00 2.01
C ALA A 218 -2.00 12.14 1.14
N VAL A 219 -3.21 12.06 1.73
CA VAL A 219 -4.47 12.26 1.01
C VAL A 219 -4.58 13.68 0.47
N GLU A 220 -4.25 14.69 1.27
CA GLU A 220 -4.21 16.09 0.82
C GLU A 220 -3.24 16.30 -0.36
N GLU A 221 -2.13 15.59 -0.39
CA GLU A 221 -1.13 15.66 -1.47
C GLU A 221 -1.42 14.69 -2.64
N GLY A 222 -2.59 14.04 -2.66
CA GLY A 222 -3.07 13.28 -3.81
C GLY A 222 -2.88 11.76 -3.72
N ALA A 223 -2.64 11.18 -2.55
CA ALA A 223 -2.69 9.72 -2.40
C ALA A 223 -4.02 9.16 -2.90
N SER A 224 -3.97 8.08 -3.66
CA SER A 224 -5.15 7.28 -4.05
C SER A 224 -5.23 5.95 -3.31
N CYS A 225 -4.14 5.55 -2.65
CA CYS A 225 -4.10 4.43 -1.71
C CYS A 225 -3.35 4.84 -0.44
N VAL A 226 -3.98 4.65 0.72
CA VAL A 226 -3.35 4.80 2.03
C VAL A 226 -3.30 3.46 2.75
N ARG A 227 -2.22 3.21 3.53
CA ARG A 227 -1.94 1.92 4.16
C ARG A 227 -1.94 2.06 5.67
N VAL A 228 -3.06 1.75 6.31
CA VAL A 228 -3.25 1.95 7.75
C VAL A 228 -3.24 0.61 8.48
N GLY A 229 -2.33 0.45 9.44
CA GLY A 229 -2.20 -0.76 10.26
C GLY A 229 -2.57 -0.52 11.71
N THR A 230 -1.68 0.10 12.49
CA THR A 230 -1.89 0.35 13.94
C THR A 230 -3.10 1.25 14.21
N GLY A 231 -3.43 2.15 13.29
CA GLY A 231 -4.64 2.98 13.39
C GLY A 231 -5.95 2.18 13.31
N ILE A 232 -5.93 0.96 12.74
CA ILE A 232 -7.09 0.07 12.64
C ILE A 232 -7.01 -1.03 13.69
N PHE A 233 -5.89 -1.78 13.71
CA PHE A 233 -5.75 -3.01 14.47
C PHE A 233 -5.07 -2.84 15.84
N GLY A 234 -4.72 -1.61 16.22
CA GLY A 234 -3.93 -1.34 17.43
C GLY A 234 -2.47 -1.76 17.32
N GLU A 235 -1.71 -1.47 18.35
CA GLU A 235 -0.28 -1.80 18.41
C GLU A 235 -0.01 -3.30 18.36
N ARG A 236 1.24 -3.65 18.08
CA ARG A 236 1.67 -5.05 18.05
C ARG A 236 1.87 -5.53 19.50
N ASN A 237 1.18 -6.58 19.87
CA ASN A 237 1.48 -7.30 21.10
C ASN A 237 2.75 -8.15 20.86
N TYR A 238 3.93 -7.58 21.06
CA TYR A 238 5.12 -8.39 21.24
C TYR A 238 4.98 -9.09 22.60
N LYS A 239 4.54 -10.35 22.63
CA LYS A 239 4.80 -11.18 23.80
C LYS A 239 6.32 -11.22 23.94
N LYS A 240 6.85 -10.61 24.99
CA LYS A 240 8.21 -10.91 25.44
C LYS A 240 8.16 -12.34 25.97
N ASP A 241 8.66 -13.29 25.16
CA ASP A 241 9.06 -14.60 25.67
C ASP A 241 10.29 -14.45 26.55
#